data_ea5d147ee12616a5c48abc61275a331e
#
_entry.id   ea5d147ee12616a5c48abc61275a331e
#
_cell.length_a   1.000
_cell.length_b   1.000
_cell.length_c   1.000
_cell.angle_alpha   90.00
_cell.angle_beta   90.00
_cell.angle_gamma   90.00
#
_symmetry.space_group_name_H-M   'P 1'
#
loop_
_entity.id
_entity.type
_entity.pdbx_description
1 polymer ?
#
loop_
_entity_poly.entity_id
_entity_poly.type
_entity_poly.pdbx_seq_one_letter_code
_entity_poly.pdbx_strand_id
1 'polypeptide(L)'
;VDALTFLRTDHEGVLGILESLERGRGSGDAEIRARGDLVTTLVIAESQHEAIEEQFFWPEVRRTVPDGDELADRAIGQEDRAKKLLQQLKNSQAGTPEFERALTEFLPAARAHIEFEQSEVWPAFADAIPPETSNELGRKMAAAKAMAPTRPHPGAPSSPGYLKTLGMASALVDKVRDLFTGRRSHYPPTAPPA
;
A
#
# COMPACT_ATOMS: atom_id res chain seq x y z
N VAL A 1 10.93 -16.33 0.87
CA VAL A 1 11.00 -14.85 0.74
C VAL A 1 10.91 -14.28 2.13
N ASP A 2 11.89 -13.48 2.54
CA ASP A 2 11.88 -12.74 3.80
C ASP A 2 10.97 -11.50 3.71
N ALA A 3 10.73 -10.86 4.87
CA ALA A 3 9.81 -9.74 4.97
C ALA A 3 10.21 -8.54 4.09
N LEU A 4 11.49 -8.16 4.09
CA LEU A 4 11.95 -7.01 3.30
C LEU A 4 11.95 -7.26 1.80
N THR A 5 12.26 -8.48 1.36
CA THR A 5 12.13 -8.87 -0.06
C THR A 5 10.66 -8.83 -0.49
N PHE A 6 9.74 -9.26 0.37
CA PHE A 6 8.31 -9.17 0.09
C PHE A 6 7.86 -7.70 -0.08
N LEU A 7 8.18 -6.83 0.88
CA LEU A 7 7.83 -5.41 0.83
C LEU A 7 8.49 -4.69 -0.37
N ARG A 8 9.76 -5.01 -0.65
CA ARG A 8 10.47 -4.46 -1.81
C ARG A 8 9.74 -4.73 -3.11
N THR A 9 9.23 -5.95 -3.29
CA THR A 9 8.45 -6.31 -4.48
C THR A 9 7.19 -5.47 -4.62
N ASP A 10 6.53 -5.17 -3.50
CA ASP A 10 5.36 -4.30 -3.49
C ASP A 10 5.73 -2.86 -3.85
N HIS A 11 6.78 -2.31 -3.22
CA HIS A 11 7.29 -0.97 -3.53
C HIS A 11 7.68 -0.81 -5.00
N GLU A 12 8.38 -1.79 -5.58
CA GLU A 12 8.74 -1.77 -7.00
C GLU A 12 7.51 -1.71 -7.90
N GLY A 13 6.48 -2.47 -7.57
CA GLY A 13 5.21 -2.44 -8.27
C GLY A 13 4.52 -1.07 -8.19
N VAL A 14 4.45 -0.49 -7.00
CA VAL A 14 3.89 0.84 -6.77
C VAL A 14 4.70 1.90 -7.52
N LEU A 15 6.03 1.91 -7.37
CA LEU A 15 6.91 2.87 -8.06
C LEU A 15 6.74 2.85 -9.57
N GLY A 16 6.54 1.67 -10.17
CA GLY A 16 6.25 1.54 -11.61
C GLY A 16 4.91 2.18 -12.01
N ILE A 17 3.88 2.08 -11.15
CA ILE A 17 2.60 2.76 -11.37
C ILE A 17 2.76 4.28 -11.24
N LEU A 18 3.46 4.76 -10.19
CA LEU A 18 3.70 6.19 -9.97
C LEU A 18 4.43 6.80 -11.17
N GLU A 19 5.50 6.14 -11.68
CA GLU A 19 6.21 6.58 -12.87
C GLU A 19 5.32 6.65 -14.11
N SER A 20 4.42 5.69 -14.29
CA SER A 20 3.46 5.68 -15.39
C SER A 20 2.45 6.82 -15.28
N LEU A 21 2.00 7.13 -14.07
CA LEU A 21 1.09 8.24 -13.78
C LEU A 21 1.77 9.60 -13.97
N GLU A 22 3.05 9.73 -13.62
CA GLU A 22 3.84 10.95 -13.85
C GLU A 22 4.02 11.26 -15.33
N ARG A 23 4.27 10.23 -16.15
CA ARG A 23 4.41 10.36 -17.60
C ARG A 23 3.07 10.55 -18.33
N GLY A 24 2.01 9.91 -17.84
CA GLY A 24 0.69 9.87 -18.48
C GLY A 24 -0.22 11.04 -18.14
N ARG A 25 0.25 12.30 -18.26
CA ARG A 25 -0.53 13.51 -17.89
C ARG A 25 -1.24 14.18 -19.05
N GLY A 26 -1.44 13.48 -20.17
CA GLY A 26 -2.19 13.98 -21.32
C GLY A 26 -3.67 14.25 -21.04
N SER A 27 -4.29 15.10 -21.87
CA SER A 27 -5.67 15.57 -21.69
C SER A 27 -6.68 14.91 -22.66
N GLY A 28 -6.24 13.98 -23.49
CA GLY A 28 -7.12 13.23 -24.39
C GLY A 28 -7.95 12.19 -23.63
N ASP A 29 -9.14 11.89 -24.11
CA ASP A 29 -10.07 10.96 -23.44
C ASP A 29 -9.45 9.58 -23.17
N ALA A 30 -8.62 9.08 -24.09
CA ALA A 30 -7.93 7.80 -23.92
C ALA A 30 -6.89 7.87 -22.81
N GLU A 31 -6.14 8.95 -22.70
CA GLU A 31 -5.14 9.19 -21.67
C GLU A 31 -5.78 9.39 -20.29
N ILE A 32 -6.88 10.11 -20.23
CA ILE A 32 -7.67 10.29 -19.00
C ILE A 32 -8.20 8.94 -18.51
N ARG A 33 -8.75 8.11 -19.38
CA ARG A 33 -9.22 6.76 -19.01
C ARG A 33 -8.07 5.89 -18.51
N ALA A 34 -6.95 5.83 -19.23
CA ALA A 34 -5.79 5.06 -18.84
C ALA A 34 -5.24 5.48 -17.46
N ARG A 35 -5.23 6.80 -17.19
CA ARG A 35 -4.87 7.34 -15.87
C ARG A 35 -5.83 6.91 -14.77
N GLY A 36 -7.13 6.89 -15.04
CA GLY A 36 -8.14 6.38 -14.11
C GLY A 36 -7.97 4.90 -13.78
N ASP A 37 -7.63 4.08 -14.79
CA ASP A 37 -7.36 2.65 -14.62
C ASP A 37 -6.08 2.41 -13.79
N LEU A 38 -5.02 3.18 -14.05
CA LEU A 38 -3.79 3.14 -13.26
C LEU A 38 -4.02 3.54 -11.80
N VAL A 39 -4.78 4.61 -11.56
CA VAL A 39 -5.15 5.01 -10.19
C VAL A 39 -5.99 3.94 -9.50
N THR A 40 -6.88 3.27 -10.22
CA THR A 40 -7.63 2.13 -9.65
C THR A 40 -6.69 1.02 -9.21
N THR A 41 -5.69 0.68 -10.03
CA THR A 41 -4.68 -0.32 -9.71
C THR A 41 -3.81 0.12 -8.53
N LEU A 42 -3.40 1.39 -8.50
CA LEU A 42 -2.65 1.99 -7.39
C LEU A 42 -3.42 1.90 -6.07
N VAL A 43 -4.69 2.29 -6.05
CA VAL A 43 -5.53 2.22 -4.85
C VAL A 43 -5.62 0.78 -4.30
N ILE A 44 -5.68 -0.23 -5.17
CA ILE A 44 -5.67 -1.64 -4.75
C ILE A 44 -4.31 -2.00 -4.14
N ALA A 45 -3.22 -1.68 -4.84
CA ALA A 45 -1.86 -2.02 -4.42
C ALA A 45 -1.53 -1.42 -3.05
N GLU A 46 -1.75 -0.12 -2.89
CA GLU A 46 -1.48 0.61 -1.64
C GLU A 46 -2.38 0.12 -0.49
N SER A 47 -3.68 -0.07 -0.73
CA SER A 47 -4.58 -0.55 0.33
C SER A 47 -4.20 -1.95 0.84
N GLN A 48 -3.70 -2.82 -0.04
CA GLN A 48 -3.23 -4.15 0.35
C GLN A 48 -1.88 -4.09 1.05
N HIS A 49 -0.96 -3.27 0.58
CA HIS A 49 0.36 -3.08 1.14
C HIS A 49 0.28 -2.54 2.57
N GLU A 50 -0.36 -1.40 2.76
CA GLU A 50 -0.56 -0.78 4.08
C GLU A 50 -1.25 -1.73 5.08
N ALA A 51 -2.29 -2.46 4.66
CA ALA A 51 -2.97 -3.41 5.55
C ALA A 51 -2.05 -4.56 6.00
N ILE A 52 -1.13 -5.00 5.16
CA ILE A 52 -0.14 -6.02 5.50
C ILE A 52 0.90 -5.47 6.47
N GLU A 53 1.35 -4.25 6.26
CA GLU A 53 2.31 -3.61 7.17
C GLU A 53 1.72 -3.35 8.54
N GLU A 54 0.52 -2.77 8.62
CA GLU A 54 -0.18 -2.56 9.87
C GLU A 54 -0.43 -3.86 10.65
N GLN A 55 -0.71 -4.95 9.95
CA GLN A 55 -1.02 -6.22 10.59
C GLN A 55 0.22 -7.00 11.03
N PHE A 56 1.34 -6.91 10.30
CA PHE A 56 2.50 -7.78 10.49
C PHE A 56 3.81 -7.03 10.69
N PHE A 57 4.10 -6.02 9.87
CA PHE A 57 5.41 -5.38 9.83
C PHE A 57 5.60 -4.38 10.97
N TRP A 58 4.70 -3.42 11.12
CA TRP A 58 4.81 -2.41 12.19
C TRP A 58 4.78 -2.99 13.60
N PRO A 59 3.96 -4.01 13.95
CA PRO A 59 4.06 -4.68 15.24
C PRO A 59 5.43 -5.31 15.50
N GLU A 60 6.08 -5.85 14.46
CA GLU A 60 7.41 -6.45 14.60
C GLU A 60 8.51 -5.38 14.71
N VAL A 61 8.42 -4.29 13.94
CA VAL A 61 9.31 -3.11 14.08
C VAL A 61 9.26 -2.58 15.49
N ARG A 62 8.07 -2.33 16.04
CA ARG A 62 7.89 -1.84 17.41
C ARG A 62 8.49 -2.76 18.45
N ARG A 63 8.45 -4.06 18.22
CA ARG A 63 8.94 -5.07 19.16
C ARG A 63 10.45 -5.24 19.14
N THR A 64 11.10 -5.07 17.99
CA THR A 64 12.50 -5.51 17.78
C THR A 64 13.46 -4.37 17.52
N VAL A 65 13.01 -3.29 16.89
CA VAL A 65 13.90 -2.20 16.47
C VAL A 65 14.06 -1.19 17.61
N PRO A 66 15.28 -0.74 17.95
CA PRO A 66 15.47 0.44 18.78
C PRO A 66 14.72 1.62 18.16
N ASP A 67 14.00 2.41 18.98
CA ASP A 67 13.13 3.52 18.52
C ASP A 67 12.00 3.08 17.53
N GLY A 68 11.67 1.78 17.52
CA GLY A 68 10.69 1.19 16.64
C GLY A 68 9.29 1.79 16.77
N ASP A 69 8.90 2.26 17.95
CA ASP A 69 7.65 2.99 18.15
C ASP A 69 7.63 4.32 17.40
N GLU A 70 8.71 5.11 17.45
CA GLU A 70 8.83 6.38 16.75
C GLU A 70 8.83 6.19 15.23
N LEU A 71 9.60 5.21 14.74
CA LEU A 71 9.64 4.87 13.31
C LEU A 71 8.27 4.44 12.77
N ALA A 72 7.60 3.54 13.50
CA ALA A 72 6.27 3.08 13.12
C ALA A 72 5.22 4.18 13.18
N ASP A 73 5.22 5.05 14.22
CA ASP A 73 4.29 6.17 14.34
C ASP A 73 4.48 7.18 13.20
N ARG A 74 5.72 7.44 12.80
CA ARG A 74 6.03 8.32 11.67
C ARG A 74 5.52 7.73 10.35
N ALA A 75 5.74 6.44 10.09
CA ALA A 75 5.27 5.76 8.90
C ALA A 75 3.75 5.75 8.83
N ILE A 76 3.07 5.28 9.88
CA ILE A 76 1.60 5.23 9.96
C ILE A 76 0.99 6.63 9.77
N GLY A 77 1.62 7.68 10.31
CA GLY A 77 1.20 9.05 10.07
C GLY A 77 1.33 9.51 8.61
N GLN A 78 2.29 8.95 7.84
CA GLN A 78 2.42 9.17 6.40
C GLN A 78 1.34 8.39 5.64
N GLU A 79 1.13 7.12 5.98
CA GLU A 79 0.07 6.27 5.43
C GLU A 79 -1.32 6.88 5.61
N ASP A 80 -1.66 7.40 6.80
CA ASP A 80 -2.94 8.06 7.08
C ASP A 80 -3.20 9.26 6.17
N ARG A 81 -2.16 10.01 5.81
CA ARG A 81 -2.28 11.10 4.84
C ARG A 81 -2.48 10.56 3.43
N ALA A 82 -1.73 9.54 3.04
CA ALA A 82 -1.85 8.86 1.76
C ALA A 82 -3.25 8.24 1.57
N LYS A 83 -3.78 7.56 2.60
CA LYS A 83 -5.15 6.99 2.59
C LYS A 83 -6.23 8.02 2.29
N LYS A 84 -6.11 9.23 2.84
CA LYS A 84 -7.07 10.32 2.55
C LYS A 84 -7.00 10.75 1.09
N LEU A 85 -5.80 10.86 0.51
CA LEU A 85 -5.61 11.19 -0.91
C LEU A 85 -6.09 10.05 -1.82
N LEU A 86 -5.80 8.79 -1.48
CA LEU A 86 -6.33 7.61 -2.19
C LEU A 86 -7.86 7.57 -2.16
N GLN A 87 -8.47 7.92 -1.03
CA GLN A 87 -9.92 8.01 -0.92
C GLN A 87 -10.51 9.13 -1.79
N GLN A 88 -9.83 10.27 -1.90
CA GLN A 88 -10.23 11.36 -2.81
C GLN A 88 -10.11 10.91 -4.26
N LEU A 89 -8.98 10.32 -4.65
CA LEU A 89 -8.76 9.77 -5.99
C LEU A 89 -9.82 8.74 -6.37
N LYS A 90 -10.13 7.82 -5.47
CA LYS A 90 -11.16 6.79 -5.68
C LYS A 90 -12.55 7.39 -5.89
N ASN A 91 -12.87 8.48 -5.21
CA ASN A 91 -14.20 9.11 -5.24
C ASN A 91 -14.34 10.17 -6.33
N SER A 92 -13.24 10.58 -6.97
CA SER A 92 -13.23 11.58 -8.04
C SER A 92 -13.20 10.91 -9.41
N GLN A 93 -13.78 11.57 -10.40
CA GLN A 93 -13.70 11.13 -11.79
C GLN A 93 -12.36 11.55 -12.39
N ALA A 94 -11.67 10.64 -13.08
CA ALA A 94 -10.42 10.93 -13.76
C ALA A 94 -10.55 12.14 -14.70
N GLY A 95 -9.57 13.02 -14.71
CA GLY A 95 -9.54 14.24 -15.50
C GLY A 95 -10.26 15.44 -14.87
N THR A 96 -10.95 15.29 -13.75
CA THR A 96 -11.51 16.44 -13.02
C THR A 96 -10.42 17.18 -12.23
N PRO A 97 -10.61 18.48 -11.96
CA PRO A 97 -9.64 19.25 -11.16
C PRO A 97 -9.35 18.64 -9.78
N GLU A 98 -10.35 18.05 -9.15
CA GLU A 98 -10.24 17.38 -7.84
C GLU A 98 -9.33 16.15 -7.93
N PHE A 99 -9.54 15.31 -8.95
CA PHE A 99 -8.74 14.13 -9.22
C PHE A 99 -7.27 14.50 -9.49
N GLU A 100 -7.06 15.46 -10.40
CA GLU A 100 -5.70 15.87 -10.79
C GLU A 100 -4.91 16.52 -9.64
N ARG A 101 -5.60 17.26 -8.76
CA ARG A 101 -5.00 17.83 -7.56
C ARG A 101 -4.61 16.73 -6.57
N ALA A 102 -5.53 15.83 -6.25
CA ALA A 102 -5.25 14.72 -5.34
C ALA A 102 -4.10 13.84 -5.86
N LEU A 103 -4.05 13.59 -7.18
CA LEU A 103 -2.97 12.84 -7.80
C LEU A 103 -1.62 13.59 -7.69
N THR A 104 -1.62 14.89 -7.92
CA THR A 104 -0.42 15.73 -7.82
C THR A 104 0.13 15.78 -6.40
N GLU A 105 -0.73 15.72 -5.39
CA GLU A 105 -0.33 15.67 -3.98
C GLU A 105 0.11 14.26 -3.56
N PHE A 106 -0.54 13.22 -4.09
CA PHE A 106 -0.26 11.84 -3.73
C PHE A 106 1.11 11.35 -4.23
N LEU A 107 1.46 11.63 -5.49
CA LEU A 107 2.68 11.10 -6.11
C LEU A 107 3.96 11.36 -5.29
N PRO A 108 4.26 12.60 -4.87
CA PRO A 108 5.45 12.87 -4.04
C PRO A 108 5.33 12.31 -2.62
N ALA A 109 4.11 12.25 -2.06
CA ALA A 109 3.91 11.72 -0.72
C ALA A 109 4.18 10.21 -0.66
N ALA A 110 3.70 9.44 -1.64
CA ALA A 110 3.97 8.01 -1.75
C ALA A 110 5.47 7.72 -1.94
N ARG A 111 6.16 8.48 -2.79
CA ARG A 111 7.61 8.33 -2.97
C ARG A 111 8.39 8.62 -1.70
N ALA A 112 8.04 9.68 -0.99
CA ALA A 112 8.72 10.05 0.26
C ALA A 112 8.49 9.01 1.36
N HIS A 113 7.31 8.38 1.40
CA HIS A 113 7.01 7.28 2.32
C HIS A 113 7.87 6.04 2.00
N ILE A 114 7.88 5.60 0.76
CA ILE A 114 8.72 4.47 0.30
C ILE A 114 10.21 4.74 0.60
N GLU A 115 10.70 5.95 0.31
CA GLU A 115 12.08 6.33 0.59
C GLU A 115 12.39 6.29 2.10
N PHE A 116 11.48 6.80 2.94
CA PHE A 116 11.63 6.75 4.39
C PHE A 116 11.77 5.31 4.89
N GLU A 117 10.93 4.41 4.44
CA GLU A 117 11.01 3.02 4.86
C GLU A 117 12.30 2.35 4.40
N GLN A 118 12.66 2.52 3.14
CA GLN A 118 13.84 1.88 2.56
C GLN A 118 15.15 2.43 3.12
N SER A 119 15.19 3.71 3.50
CA SER A 119 16.43 4.35 3.99
C SER A 119 16.58 4.37 5.50
N GLU A 120 15.50 4.42 6.27
CA GLU A 120 15.55 4.51 7.73
C GLU A 120 15.03 3.25 8.42
N VAL A 121 13.87 2.72 8.03
CA VAL A 121 13.22 1.61 8.74
C VAL A 121 13.85 0.26 8.40
N TRP A 122 14.00 -0.05 7.11
CA TRP A 122 14.48 -1.37 6.70
C TRP A 122 15.91 -1.72 7.13
N PRO A 123 16.88 -0.80 7.10
CA PRO A 123 18.20 -1.09 7.64
C PRO A 123 18.16 -1.41 9.14
N ALA A 124 17.45 -0.59 9.91
CA ALA A 124 17.30 -0.81 11.36
C ALA A 124 16.58 -2.14 11.67
N PHE A 125 15.56 -2.49 10.87
CA PHE A 125 14.88 -3.77 11.01
C PHE A 125 15.76 -4.95 10.63
N ALA A 126 16.52 -4.86 9.54
CA ALA A 126 17.43 -5.93 9.10
C ALA A 126 18.51 -6.23 10.16
N ASP A 127 19.02 -5.19 10.83
CA ASP A 127 20.02 -5.33 11.89
C ASP A 127 19.44 -5.92 13.18
N ALA A 128 18.15 -5.71 13.44
CA ALA A 128 17.49 -6.10 14.69
C ALA A 128 16.84 -7.50 14.66
N ILE A 129 16.54 -8.06 13.47
CA ILE A 129 15.77 -9.30 13.35
C ILE A 129 16.61 -10.48 12.87
N PRO A 130 16.49 -11.68 13.50
CA PRO A 130 17.09 -12.89 12.97
C PRO A 130 16.53 -13.27 11.60
N PRO A 131 17.36 -13.80 10.68
CA PRO A 131 16.92 -14.17 9.32
C PRO A 131 15.73 -15.14 9.29
N GLU A 132 15.67 -16.09 10.23
CA GLU A 132 14.59 -17.06 10.34
C GLU A 132 13.26 -16.38 10.67
N THR A 133 13.28 -15.39 11.56
CA THR A 133 12.09 -14.61 11.95
C THR A 133 11.63 -13.74 10.80
N SER A 134 12.54 -13.10 10.06
CA SER A 134 12.23 -12.33 8.85
C SER A 134 11.59 -13.21 7.76
N ASN A 135 12.13 -14.42 7.57
CA ASN A 135 11.56 -15.40 6.63
C ASN A 135 10.15 -15.88 7.04
N GLU A 136 9.92 -16.10 8.33
CA GLU A 136 8.60 -16.46 8.83
C GLU A 136 7.60 -15.33 8.64
N LEU A 137 8.01 -14.10 8.96
CA LEU A 137 7.19 -12.90 8.76
C LEU A 137 6.81 -12.72 7.29
N GLY A 138 7.76 -12.79 6.38
CA GLY A 138 7.52 -12.67 4.94
C GLY A 138 6.55 -13.72 4.41
N ARG A 139 6.60 -14.96 4.90
CA ARG A 139 5.61 -16.00 4.56
C ARG A 139 4.20 -15.66 5.06
N LYS A 140 4.08 -15.13 6.29
CA LYS A 140 2.80 -14.68 6.87
C LYS A 140 2.19 -13.53 6.05
N MET A 141 3.00 -12.54 5.70
CA MET A 141 2.61 -11.39 4.88
C MET A 141 2.13 -11.84 3.49
N ALA A 142 2.89 -12.69 2.81
CA ALA A 142 2.51 -13.22 1.50
C ALA A 142 1.19 -14.01 1.53
N ALA A 143 0.98 -14.84 2.56
CA ALA A 143 -0.25 -15.59 2.71
C ALA A 143 -1.46 -14.68 2.99
N ALA A 144 -1.28 -13.60 3.74
CA ALA A 144 -2.35 -12.67 4.09
C ALA A 144 -2.71 -11.71 2.95
N LYS A 145 -1.78 -11.39 2.05
CA LYS A 145 -2.00 -10.41 0.96
C LYS A 145 -3.21 -10.73 0.09
N ALA A 146 -3.45 -11.99 -0.22
CA ALA A 146 -4.61 -12.41 -1.00
C ALA A 146 -5.96 -12.08 -0.34
N MET A 147 -5.97 -11.86 0.97
CA MET A 147 -7.15 -11.53 1.77
C MET A 147 -7.17 -10.07 2.24
N ALA A 148 -6.17 -9.27 1.87
CA ALA A 148 -6.10 -7.87 2.27
C ALA A 148 -7.19 -7.01 1.58
N PRO A 149 -7.61 -5.89 2.20
CA PRO A 149 -8.56 -4.95 1.61
C PRO A 149 -8.08 -4.37 0.28
N THR A 150 -9.00 -4.07 -0.62
CA THR A 150 -8.70 -3.46 -1.94
C THR A 150 -9.14 -1.98 -2.02
N ARG A 151 -9.52 -1.40 -0.89
CA ARG A 151 -9.96 0.00 -0.76
C ARG A 151 -9.35 0.63 0.47
N PRO A 152 -9.03 1.92 0.42
CA PRO A 152 -8.54 2.64 1.59
C PRO A 152 -9.66 2.74 2.64
N HIS A 153 -9.30 2.55 3.90
CA HIS A 153 -10.18 2.69 5.06
C HIS A 153 -9.63 3.76 6.01
N PRO A 154 -9.67 5.07 5.63
CA PRO A 154 -9.16 6.14 6.47
C PRO A 154 -9.87 6.16 7.83
N GLY A 155 -9.09 6.28 8.91
CA GLY A 155 -9.63 6.29 10.28
C GLY A 155 -9.97 4.91 10.85
N ALA A 156 -9.68 3.81 10.14
CA ALA A 156 -9.68 2.49 10.75
C ALA A 156 -8.52 2.39 11.76
N PRO A 157 -8.75 1.80 12.96
CA PRO A 157 -7.66 1.63 13.92
C PRO A 157 -6.57 0.70 13.35
N SER A 158 -5.33 1.17 13.38
CA SER A 158 -4.13 0.42 12.94
C SER A 158 -3.68 -0.60 14.00
N SER A 159 -4.61 -1.22 14.73
CA SER A 159 -4.28 -2.22 15.74
C SER A 159 -4.38 -3.63 15.19
N PRO A 160 -3.40 -4.52 15.48
CA PRO A 160 -3.41 -5.90 14.98
C PRO A 160 -4.68 -6.69 15.33
N GLY A 161 -5.29 -6.42 16.47
CA GLY A 161 -6.55 -7.05 16.91
C GLY A 161 -7.75 -6.63 16.06
N TYR A 162 -7.84 -5.36 15.72
CA TYR A 162 -8.88 -4.82 14.83
C TYR A 162 -8.75 -5.40 13.42
N LEU A 163 -7.53 -5.42 12.89
CA LEU A 163 -7.26 -5.92 11.54
C LEU A 163 -7.53 -7.42 11.39
N LYS A 164 -7.29 -8.23 12.43
CA LYS A 164 -7.61 -9.66 12.41
C LYS A 164 -9.12 -9.95 12.37
N THR A 165 -9.93 -9.15 13.02
CA THR A 165 -11.37 -9.41 13.15
C THR A 165 -12.23 -8.61 12.18
N LEU A 166 -12.02 -7.31 12.12
CA LEU A 166 -12.81 -6.40 11.29
C LEU A 166 -12.17 -6.09 9.94
N GLY A 167 -10.83 -6.20 9.83
CA GLY A 167 -10.12 -6.10 8.54
C GLY A 167 -10.54 -7.21 7.57
N MET A 168 -10.76 -8.44 8.05
CA MET A 168 -11.30 -9.53 7.23
C MET A 168 -12.74 -9.25 6.78
N ALA A 169 -13.56 -8.61 7.62
CA ALA A 169 -14.91 -8.23 7.25
C ALA A 169 -14.92 -7.13 6.19
N SER A 170 -14.05 -6.10 6.32
CA SER A 170 -13.91 -5.04 5.31
C SER A 170 -13.37 -5.57 3.99
N ALA A 171 -12.40 -6.48 4.01
CA ALA A 171 -11.88 -7.15 2.81
C ALA A 171 -12.96 -7.99 2.09
N LEU A 172 -13.83 -8.67 2.82
CA LEU A 172 -14.94 -9.41 2.23
C LEU A 172 -15.95 -8.47 1.57
N VAL A 173 -16.30 -7.37 2.25
CA VAL A 173 -17.18 -6.33 1.68
C VAL A 173 -16.55 -5.71 0.43
N ASP A 174 -15.25 -5.40 0.45
CA ASP A 174 -14.54 -4.88 -0.70
C ASP A 174 -14.56 -5.86 -1.88
N LYS A 175 -14.29 -7.14 -1.65
CA LYS A 175 -14.33 -8.19 -2.69
C LYS A 175 -15.72 -8.34 -3.30
N VAL A 176 -16.77 -8.37 -2.47
CA VAL A 176 -18.16 -8.40 -2.96
C VAL A 176 -18.46 -7.16 -3.82
N ARG A 177 -18.07 -5.98 -3.34
CA ARG A 177 -18.25 -4.72 -4.06
C ARG A 177 -17.44 -4.68 -5.36
N ASP A 178 -16.23 -5.25 -5.38
CA ASP A 178 -15.37 -5.33 -6.57
C ASP A 178 -15.97 -6.25 -7.64
N LEU A 179 -16.61 -7.35 -7.25
CA LEU A 179 -17.36 -8.22 -8.15
C LEU A 179 -18.51 -7.47 -8.86
N PHE A 180 -19.25 -6.65 -8.12
CA PHE A 180 -20.36 -5.87 -8.69
C PHE A 180 -19.91 -4.67 -9.52
N THR A 181 -18.71 -4.11 -9.25
CA THR A 181 -18.16 -2.96 -9.96
C THR A 181 -17.19 -3.32 -11.08
N GLY A 182 -16.93 -4.61 -11.30
CA GLY A 182 -15.96 -5.10 -12.29
C GLY A 182 -14.49 -4.77 -11.95
N ARG A 183 -14.21 -4.34 -10.72
CA ARG A 183 -12.87 -4.01 -10.25
C ARG A 183 -12.08 -5.28 -9.97
N ARG A 184 -10.83 -5.34 -10.43
CA ARG A 184 -9.95 -6.48 -10.12
C ARG A 184 -9.66 -6.53 -8.62
N SER A 185 -9.81 -7.71 -8.01
CA SER A 185 -9.59 -7.91 -6.57
C SER A 185 -8.13 -8.19 -6.19
N HIS A 186 -7.23 -8.27 -7.17
CA HIS A 186 -5.81 -8.58 -6.95
C HIS A 186 -4.95 -7.69 -7.86
N TYR A 187 -3.91 -7.12 -7.27
CA TYR A 187 -2.78 -6.61 -8.02
C TYR A 187 -2.01 -7.83 -8.56
N PRO A 188 -1.73 -7.92 -9.87
CA PRO A 188 -0.97 -9.04 -10.39
C PRO A 188 0.41 -9.04 -9.74
N PRO A 189 0.91 -10.21 -9.26
CA PRO A 189 2.26 -10.29 -8.76
C PRO A 189 3.22 -9.84 -9.87
N THR A 190 4.15 -8.97 -9.53
CA THR A 190 5.26 -8.65 -10.43
C THR A 190 5.97 -9.96 -10.74
N ALA A 191 6.18 -10.25 -12.03
CA ALA A 191 6.96 -11.41 -12.42
C ALA A 191 8.35 -11.30 -11.78
N PRO A 192 8.91 -12.39 -11.22
CA PRO A 192 10.26 -12.35 -10.70
C PRO A 192 11.21 -11.92 -11.82
N PRO A 193 12.25 -11.14 -11.52
CA PRO A 193 13.27 -10.81 -12.49
C PRO A 193 13.86 -12.09 -13.05
N ALA A 194 14.02 -12.13 -14.36
CA ALA A 194 14.60 -13.25 -15.09
C ALA A 194 16.07 -13.48 -14.69
#